data_497350d3d852cb08e0c0f0da0a082362
#
_entry.id   497350d3d852cb08e0c0f0da0a082362
#
_cell.length_a   1.000
_cell.length_b   1.000
_cell.length_c   1.000
_cell.angle_alpha   90.00
_cell.angle_beta   90.00
_cell.angle_gamma   90.00
#
_symmetry.space_group_name_H-M   'P 1'
#
loop_
_entity.id
_entity.type
_entity.pdbx_description
1 polymer ?
#
loop_
_entity_poly.entity_id
_entity_poly.type
_entity_poly.pdbx_seq_one_letter_code
_entity_poly.pdbx_strand_id
1 'polypeptide(L)'
;DNDSKYGRGIGTCRPTNYYQYDIWTDKEKNDLRGPFNHDSWKRMEDLRYNDAGLKKSNNPYYGQNLVRPVDLSVADSIRCWYMWPHYKVFVPDPTKTQDLQGGETPWYIYRSAEVYLMMAECYYWKGDAANEAAMLNVVRERAGAEPLSGNVGIAEVLAERARELYYEENRHVELVRISYLYAKTGKACEALGGRTYKLDNLCGPGGVGTNCKDAGVNFYFDWVMAHNNFFNKGVKIPNGEYRMSVHHILWPIPETAITTNTGGVINQNIGYPGAENNIEPLKVEPADPDI
;
A
#
# COMPACT_ATOMS: atom_id res chain seq x y z
N ASP A 1 -17.48 8.66 -22.42
CA ASP A 1 -17.80 7.74 -21.35
C ASP A 1 -16.55 7.37 -20.57
N ASN A 2 -16.49 7.72 -19.29
CA ASN A 2 -15.31 7.47 -18.48
C ASN A 2 -15.11 5.97 -18.23
N ASP A 3 -16.19 5.21 -18.18
CA ASP A 3 -16.13 3.77 -17.89
C ASP A 3 -15.45 2.97 -19.00
N SER A 4 -15.65 3.37 -20.26
CA SER A 4 -14.99 2.71 -21.39
C SER A 4 -13.49 3.02 -21.47
N LYS A 5 -13.07 4.18 -20.95
CA LYS A 5 -11.66 4.62 -20.99
C LYS A 5 -10.87 4.20 -19.75
N TYR A 6 -11.50 4.21 -18.57
CA TYR A 6 -10.81 4.06 -17.31
C TYR A 6 -11.28 2.87 -16.48
N GLY A 7 -12.29 2.16 -16.92
CA GLY A 7 -12.95 1.09 -16.19
C GLY A 7 -13.97 1.62 -15.18
N ARG A 8 -14.86 0.72 -14.75
CA ARG A 8 -15.87 1.02 -13.74
C ARG A 8 -15.25 0.97 -12.34
N GLY A 9 -15.19 2.11 -11.67
CA GLY A 9 -14.85 2.16 -10.25
C GLY A 9 -16.06 1.85 -9.38
N ILE A 10 -15.95 0.92 -8.44
CA ILE A 10 -17.02 0.60 -7.48
C ILE A 10 -16.84 1.37 -6.16
N GLY A 11 -15.65 1.92 -5.92
CA GLY A 11 -15.33 2.66 -4.70
C GLY A 11 -15.00 1.77 -3.50
N THR A 12 -14.95 0.45 -3.66
CA THR A 12 -14.57 -0.48 -2.60
C THR A 12 -13.12 -0.31 -2.17
N CYS A 13 -12.25 0.00 -3.11
CA CYS A 13 -10.85 0.31 -2.89
C CYS A 13 -10.54 1.70 -3.44
N ARG A 14 -9.76 2.46 -2.68
CA ARG A 14 -9.31 3.80 -3.08
C ARG A 14 -7.85 4.00 -2.70
N PRO A 15 -7.11 4.78 -3.46
CA PRO A 15 -5.77 5.15 -3.05
C PRO A 15 -5.81 6.04 -1.81
N THR A 16 -4.82 5.88 -0.94
CA THR A 16 -4.62 6.75 0.22
C THR A 16 -4.13 8.14 -0.21
N ASN A 17 -4.17 9.11 0.69
CA ASN A 17 -3.58 10.43 0.41
C ASN A 17 -2.09 10.35 0.07
N TYR A 18 -1.36 9.46 0.72
CA TYR A 18 0.04 9.20 0.38
C TYR A 18 0.20 8.94 -1.13
N TYR A 19 -0.62 8.05 -1.69
CA TYR A 19 -0.54 7.73 -3.11
C TYR A 19 -1.11 8.82 -4.02
N GLN A 20 -2.17 9.51 -3.61
CA GLN A 20 -2.79 10.55 -4.44
C GLN A 20 -1.95 11.83 -4.51
N TYR A 21 -1.25 12.17 -3.43
CA TYR A 21 -0.61 13.48 -3.27
C TYR A 21 0.86 13.41 -2.87
N ASP A 22 1.19 12.67 -1.81
CA ASP A 22 2.48 12.85 -1.10
C ASP A 22 3.68 12.39 -1.93
N ILE A 23 3.53 11.35 -2.74
CA ILE A 23 4.61 10.81 -3.59
C ILE A 23 4.80 11.57 -4.91
N TRP A 24 3.97 12.55 -5.20
CA TRP A 24 4.03 13.35 -6.41
C TRP A 24 4.53 14.76 -6.08
N THR A 25 5.81 14.97 -6.24
CA THR A 25 6.49 16.24 -5.99
C THR A 25 6.80 16.97 -7.30
N ASP A 26 7.51 18.09 -7.21
CA ASP A 26 7.95 18.82 -8.41
C ASP A 26 8.86 17.97 -9.32
N LYS A 27 9.57 16.98 -8.76
CA LYS A 27 10.40 16.05 -9.55
C LYS A 27 9.58 15.11 -10.44
N GLU A 28 8.33 14.88 -10.09
CA GLU A 28 7.40 14.05 -10.84
C GLU A 28 6.48 14.87 -11.77
N LYS A 29 6.74 16.17 -11.94
CA LYS A 29 5.89 17.06 -12.74
C LYS A 29 5.69 16.59 -14.18
N ASN A 30 6.72 16.00 -14.77
CA ASN A 30 6.67 15.46 -16.13
C ASN A 30 6.40 13.95 -16.18
N ASP A 31 6.19 13.32 -15.03
CA ASP A 31 5.94 11.89 -14.93
C ASP A 31 4.58 11.55 -15.57
N LEU A 32 4.61 10.71 -16.60
CA LEU A 32 3.43 10.27 -17.34
C LEU A 32 2.45 9.46 -16.49
N ARG A 33 2.91 8.94 -15.36
CA ARG A 33 2.07 8.19 -14.40
C ARG A 33 1.37 9.12 -13.40
N GLY A 34 1.84 10.35 -13.29
CA GLY A 34 1.48 11.27 -12.23
C GLY A 34 0.19 12.04 -12.47
N PRO A 35 -0.28 12.74 -11.45
CA PRO A 35 -1.51 13.51 -11.47
C PRO A 35 -1.42 14.77 -12.36
N PHE A 36 -0.22 15.16 -12.72
CA PHE A 36 0.02 16.28 -13.63
C PHE A 36 -0.26 15.89 -15.09
N ASN A 37 -0.35 14.60 -15.39
CA ASN A 37 -0.77 14.05 -16.67
C ASN A 37 -2.17 13.44 -16.52
N HIS A 38 -3.20 14.22 -16.84
CA HIS A 38 -4.60 13.86 -16.65
C HIS A 38 -5.09 12.67 -17.49
N ASP A 39 -4.32 12.25 -18.48
CA ASP A 39 -4.66 11.06 -19.27
C ASP A 39 -4.23 9.76 -18.58
N SER A 40 -3.30 9.82 -17.65
CA SER A 40 -2.76 8.64 -16.97
C SER A 40 -3.09 8.54 -15.49
N TRP A 41 -3.40 9.65 -14.82
CA TRP A 41 -3.72 9.66 -13.39
C TRP A 41 -4.87 10.63 -13.10
N LYS A 42 -5.68 10.26 -12.08
CA LYS A 42 -6.76 11.10 -11.55
C LYS A 42 -6.63 11.26 -10.05
N ARG A 43 -6.59 12.49 -9.61
CA ARG A 43 -6.87 12.89 -8.22
C ARG A 43 -8.37 13.02 -8.02
N MET A 44 -8.82 13.18 -6.76
CA MET A 44 -10.24 13.42 -6.49
C MET A 44 -10.75 14.64 -7.27
N GLU A 45 -9.96 15.70 -7.37
CA GLU A 45 -10.30 16.95 -8.04
C GLU A 45 -10.42 16.82 -9.55
N ASP A 46 -9.87 15.79 -10.15
CA ASP A 46 -9.98 15.53 -11.58
C ASP A 46 -11.25 14.75 -11.95
N LEU A 47 -11.89 14.14 -10.98
CA LEU A 47 -13.15 13.44 -11.17
C LEU A 47 -14.28 14.43 -11.39
N ARG A 48 -15.23 14.09 -12.25
CA ARG A 48 -16.38 14.94 -12.57
C ARG A 48 -17.69 14.24 -12.26
N TYR A 49 -18.67 15.04 -11.89
CA TYR A 49 -20.05 14.57 -11.82
C TYR A 49 -20.56 14.26 -13.22
N ASN A 50 -20.60 13.01 -13.62
CA ASN A 50 -21.01 12.57 -14.96
C ASN A 50 -22.19 11.60 -14.97
N ASP A 51 -22.92 11.50 -13.86
CA ASP A 51 -24.10 10.65 -13.75
C ASP A 51 -25.19 11.06 -14.76
N ALA A 52 -25.76 10.06 -15.45
CA ALA A 52 -26.76 10.30 -16.47
C ALA A 52 -28.06 10.91 -15.92
N GLY A 53 -28.39 10.61 -14.66
CA GLY A 53 -29.54 11.21 -13.97
C GLY A 53 -29.33 12.70 -13.71
N LEU A 54 -28.12 13.10 -13.30
CA LEU A 54 -27.78 14.51 -13.14
C LEU A 54 -27.88 15.26 -14.47
N LYS A 55 -27.41 14.64 -15.57
CA LYS A 55 -27.55 15.21 -16.90
C LYS A 55 -29.02 15.39 -17.30
N LYS A 56 -29.82 14.35 -17.13
CA LYS A 56 -31.23 14.34 -17.49
C LYS A 56 -32.05 15.37 -16.72
N SER A 57 -31.71 15.59 -15.45
CA SER A 57 -32.36 16.57 -14.58
C SER A 57 -31.82 17.99 -14.71
N ASN A 58 -30.90 18.25 -15.63
CA ASN A 58 -30.17 19.52 -15.74
C ASN A 58 -29.59 20.01 -14.41
N ASN A 59 -29.07 19.08 -13.62
CA ASN A 59 -28.50 19.39 -12.32
C ASN A 59 -27.24 20.26 -12.48
N PRO A 60 -27.09 21.35 -11.70
CA PRO A 60 -25.97 22.27 -11.84
C PRO A 60 -24.60 21.63 -11.56
N TYR A 61 -24.55 20.53 -10.82
CA TYR A 61 -23.29 19.81 -10.57
C TYR A 61 -22.80 19.00 -11.78
N TYR A 62 -23.66 18.65 -12.75
CA TYR A 62 -23.25 17.86 -13.88
C TYR A 62 -22.11 18.54 -14.67
N GLY A 63 -21.03 17.80 -14.88
CA GLY A 63 -19.84 18.29 -15.58
C GLY A 63 -18.86 19.08 -14.71
N GLN A 64 -19.24 19.42 -13.47
CA GLN A 64 -18.32 20.05 -12.52
C GLN A 64 -17.35 19.03 -11.96
N ASN A 65 -16.13 19.48 -11.64
CA ASN A 65 -15.17 18.66 -10.90
C ASN A 65 -15.65 18.41 -9.47
N LEU A 66 -15.28 17.26 -8.91
CA LEU A 66 -15.41 17.01 -7.49
C LEU A 66 -14.49 17.97 -6.75
N VAL A 67 -15.07 18.78 -5.89
CA VAL A 67 -14.28 19.69 -5.06
C VAL A 67 -13.78 18.91 -3.87
N ARG A 68 -12.46 18.89 -3.65
CA ARG A 68 -11.90 18.46 -2.38
C ARG A 68 -12.24 19.56 -1.36
N PRO A 69 -13.16 19.33 -0.41
CA PRO A 69 -13.44 20.31 0.62
C PRO A 69 -12.16 20.58 1.42
N VAL A 70 -11.92 21.84 1.74
CA VAL A 70 -10.78 22.22 2.61
C VAL A 70 -10.88 21.52 3.97
N ASP A 71 -12.12 21.30 4.41
CA ASP A 71 -12.48 20.63 5.68
C ASP A 71 -12.79 19.15 5.48
N LEU A 72 -12.31 18.54 4.41
CA LEU A 72 -12.58 17.12 4.18
C LEU A 72 -12.15 16.33 5.41
N SER A 73 -13.13 15.90 6.18
CA SER A 73 -12.84 15.02 7.30
C SER A 73 -12.09 13.80 6.75
N VAL A 74 -11.15 13.27 7.51
CA VAL A 74 -10.44 12.07 7.10
C VAL A 74 -11.43 10.96 6.73
N ALA A 75 -12.58 10.90 7.43
CA ALA A 75 -13.68 9.99 7.12
C ALA A 75 -14.18 10.14 5.67
N ASP A 76 -14.33 11.36 5.19
CA ASP A 76 -14.83 11.58 3.84
C ASP A 76 -13.78 11.28 2.76
N SER A 77 -12.50 11.47 3.07
CA SER A 77 -11.41 11.13 2.14
C SER A 77 -11.24 9.62 1.91
N ILE A 78 -11.71 8.78 2.84
CA ILE A 78 -11.59 7.32 2.77
C ILE A 78 -12.92 6.60 2.55
N ARG A 79 -14.04 7.32 2.53
CA ARG A 79 -15.36 6.72 2.24
C ARG A 79 -15.50 6.38 0.76
N CYS A 80 -16.22 5.28 0.49
CA CYS A 80 -16.56 4.82 -0.86
C CYS A 80 -17.68 5.64 -1.52
N TRP A 81 -17.68 6.97 -1.36
CA TRP A 81 -18.70 7.84 -1.93
C TRP A 81 -18.60 7.97 -3.45
N TYR A 82 -17.39 7.82 -3.97
CA TYR A 82 -17.11 8.03 -5.37
C TYR A 82 -16.62 6.74 -5.99
N MET A 83 -17.08 6.45 -7.17
CA MET A 83 -16.53 5.39 -8.00
C MET A 83 -15.12 5.80 -8.40
N TRP A 84 -14.12 5.05 -7.92
CA TRP A 84 -12.72 5.30 -8.23
C TRP A 84 -12.24 4.33 -9.31
N PRO A 85 -11.97 4.78 -10.53
CA PRO A 85 -11.47 3.92 -11.58
C PRO A 85 -10.00 3.60 -11.35
N HIS A 86 -9.65 2.32 -11.41
CA HIS A 86 -8.26 1.87 -11.36
C HIS A 86 -7.73 1.71 -12.79
N TYR A 87 -7.72 2.79 -13.54
CA TYR A 87 -7.43 2.81 -14.97
C TYR A 87 -6.07 2.21 -15.35
N LYS A 88 -5.08 2.24 -14.46
CA LYS A 88 -3.76 1.68 -14.71
C LYS A 88 -3.80 0.18 -14.96
N VAL A 89 -4.68 -0.53 -14.28
CA VAL A 89 -4.85 -1.98 -14.39
C VAL A 89 -6.09 -2.36 -15.20
N PHE A 90 -6.79 -1.37 -15.72
CA PHE A 90 -7.96 -1.62 -16.55
C PHE A 90 -7.53 -1.94 -17.99
N VAL A 91 -7.88 -3.12 -18.44
CA VAL A 91 -7.75 -3.53 -19.84
C VAL A 91 -9.14 -3.78 -20.38
N PRO A 92 -9.58 -3.02 -21.40
CA PRO A 92 -10.90 -3.23 -21.99
C PRO A 92 -11.06 -4.65 -22.54
N ASP A 93 -12.16 -5.30 -22.18
CA ASP A 93 -12.52 -6.59 -22.74
C ASP A 93 -13.45 -6.37 -23.96
N PRO A 94 -13.00 -6.66 -25.19
CA PRO A 94 -13.77 -6.40 -26.39
C PRO A 94 -15.02 -7.28 -26.50
N THR A 95 -15.12 -8.35 -25.72
CA THR A 95 -16.29 -9.22 -25.69
C THR A 95 -17.41 -8.69 -24.81
N LYS A 96 -17.11 -7.73 -23.92
CA LYS A 96 -18.05 -7.12 -22.98
C LYS A 96 -18.42 -5.72 -23.42
N THR A 97 -19.60 -5.59 -23.98
CA THR A 97 -20.12 -4.30 -24.48
C THR A 97 -20.88 -3.50 -23.43
N GLN A 98 -21.30 -4.17 -22.35
CA GLN A 98 -22.00 -3.55 -21.21
C GLN A 98 -21.54 -4.20 -19.90
N ASP A 99 -21.69 -3.47 -18.81
CA ASP A 99 -21.35 -3.93 -17.46
C ASP A 99 -19.88 -4.34 -17.32
N LEU A 100 -19.02 -3.34 -17.24
CA LEU A 100 -17.56 -3.46 -17.19
C LEU A 100 -17.05 -4.02 -15.86
N GLN A 101 -17.77 -4.92 -15.23
CA GLN A 101 -17.34 -5.64 -14.03
C GLN A 101 -16.51 -6.85 -14.41
N GLY A 102 -15.22 -6.72 -14.26
CA GLY A 102 -14.28 -7.78 -14.59
C GLY A 102 -14.13 -7.99 -16.09
N GLY A 103 -13.16 -8.76 -16.46
CA GLY A 103 -12.83 -9.15 -17.84
C GLY A 103 -12.01 -10.43 -17.83
N GLU A 104 -11.81 -11.01 -19.00
CA GLU A 104 -10.98 -12.20 -19.21
C GLU A 104 -9.56 -11.84 -19.64
N THR A 105 -9.19 -10.55 -19.50
CA THR A 105 -7.87 -10.06 -19.87
C THR A 105 -6.80 -10.52 -18.87
N PRO A 106 -5.59 -10.85 -19.37
CA PRO A 106 -4.50 -11.28 -18.50
C PRO A 106 -4.11 -10.20 -17.48
N TRP A 107 -3.82 -10.62 -16.27
CA TRP A 107 -3.29 -9.78 -15.21
C TRP A 107 -1.77 -9.94 -15.10
N TYR A 108 -1.05 -8.85 -14.88
CA TYR A 108 0.38 -8.92 -14.63
C TYR A 108 0.67 -9.56 -13.27
N ILE A 109 1.50 -10.59 -13.25
CA ILE A 109 2.03 -11.17 -12.01
C ILE A 109 3.36 -10.50 -11.68
N TYR A 110 4.27 -10.46 -12.65
CA TYR A 110 5.55 -9.77 -12.55
C TYR A 110 5.88 -9.09 -13.87
N ARG A 111 6.65 -8.01 -13.81
CA ARG A 111 7.17 -7.31 -14.99
C ARG A 111 8.54 -6.71 -14.71
N SER A 112 9.29 -6.40 -15.75
CA SER A 112 10.70 -5.95 -15.67
C SER A 112 10.89 -4.71 -14.80
N ALA A 113 9.92 -3.80 -14.74
CA ALA A 113 10.00 -2.62 -13.87
C ALA A 113 10.14 -3.02 -12.38
N GLU A 114 9.42 -4.04 -11.93
CA GLU A 114 9.56 -4.54 -10.56
C GLU A 114 10.95 -5.10 -10.29
N VAL A 115 11.55 -5.77 -11.27
CA VAL A 115 12.94 -6.29 -11.14
C VAL A 115 13.92 -5.15 -10.91
N TYR A 116 13.82 -4.05 -11.67
CA TYR A 116 14.68 -2.87 -11.45
C TYR A 116 14.47 -2.27 -10.05
N LEU A 117 13.23 -2.21 -9.58
CA LEU A 117 12.93 -1.69 -8.25
C LEU A 117 13.43 -2.62 -7.13
N MET A 118 13.39 -3.94 -7.32
CA MET A 118 14.02 -4.90 -6.42
C MET A 118 15.56 -4.76 -6.43
N MET A 119 16.15 -4.53 -7.58
CA MET A 119 17.61 -4.27 -7.68
C MET A 119 17.98 -2.98 -6.95
N ALA A 120 17.21 -1.91 -7.09
CA ALA A 120 17.42 -0.67 -6.35
C ALA A 120 17.40 -0.91 -4.84
N GLU A 121 16.41 -1.65 -4.35
CA GLU A 121 16.34 -2.03 -2.94
C GLU A 121 17.55 -2.87 -2.50
N CYS A 122 17.99 -3.82 -3.31
CA CYS A 122 19.19 -4.59 -3.01
C CYS A 122 20.44 -3.69 -2.87
N TYR A 123 20.59 -2.69 -3.72
CA TYR A 123 21.68 -1.72 -3.61
C TYR A 123 21.54 -0.83 -2.37
N TYR A 124 20.33 -0.45 -2.00
CA TYR A 124 20.08 0.23 -0.74
C TYR A 124 20.60 -0.59 0.47
N TRP A 125 20.27 -1.89 0.52
CA TRP A 125 20.74 -2.75 1.61
C TRP A 125 22.26 -2.94 1.61
N LYS A 126 22.90 -2.88 0.44
CA LYS A 126 24.37 -2.92 0.27
C LYS A 126 25.05 -1.59 0.58
N GLY A 127 24.32 -0.50 0.69
CA GLY A 127 24.88 0.85 0.84
C GLY A 127 25.49 1.43 -0.44
N ASP A 128 25.09 0.92 -1.60
CA ASP A 128 25.56 1.37 -2.91
C ASP A 128 24.57 2.38 -3.51
N ALA A 129 24.68 3.62 -3.07
CA ALA A 129 23.77 4.69 -3.45
C ALA A 129 23.79 5.01 -4.95
N ALA A 130 24.92 4.83 -5.62
CA ALA A 130 25.05 5.12 -7.04
C ALA A 130 24.24 4.14 -7.88
N ASN A 131 24.36 2.85 -7.60
CA ASN A 131 23.60 1.82 -8.30
C ASN A 131 22.13 1.79 -7.87
N GLU A 132 21.81 2.13 -6.61
CA GLU A 132 20.44 2.33 -6.15
C GLU A 132 19.72 3.37 -7.02
N ALA A 133 20.29 4.58 -7.14
CA ALA A 133 19.74 5.64 -7.98
C ALA A 133 19.66 5.24 -9.45
N ALA A 134 20.69 4.56 -9.99
CA ALA A 134 20.72 4.12 -11.37
C ALA A 134 19.56 3.16 -11.70
N MET A 135 19.24 2.22 -10.82
CA MET A 135 18.12 1.27 -11.04
C MET A 135 16.76 1.95 -10.97
N LEU A 136 16.57 2.89 -10.04
CA LEU A 136 15.35 3.70 -9.98
C LEU A 136 15.19 4.55 -11.25
N ASN A 137 16.30 5.12 -11.74
CA ASN A 137 16.26 5.99 -12.90
C ASN A 137 15.87 5.26 -14.19
N VAL A 138 16.12 3.97 -14.33
CA VAL A 138 15.61 3.20 -15.49
C VAL A 138 14.09 3.28 -15.57
N VAL A 139 13.40 3.19 -14.43
CA VAL A 139 11.94 3.26 -14.36
C VAL A 139 11.46 4.71 -14.52
N ARG A 140 12.14 5.65 -13.87
CA ARG A 140 11.81 7.07 -13.90
C ARG A 140 11.99 7.69 -15.29
N GLU A 141 13.09 7.39 -15.96
CA GLU A 141 13.37 7.86 -17.31
C GLU A 141 12.30 7.41 -18.31
N ARG A 142 11.92 6.14 -18.26
CA ARG A 142 10.81 5.62 -19.07
C ARG A 142 9.50 6.38 -18.82
N ALA A 143 9.26 6.80 -17.60
CA ALA A 143 8.06 7.52 -17.19
C ALA A 143 8.16 9.05 -17.41
N GLY A 144 9.30 9.57 -17.81
CA GLY A 144 9.53 10.99 -18.02
C GLY A 144 9.72 11.81 -16.73
N ALA A 145 9.94 11.13 -15.58
CA ALA A 145 10.26 11.79 -14.32
C ALA A 145 11.73 12.23 -14.29
N GLU A 146 12.05 13.23 -13.48
CA GLU A 146 13.43 13.68 -13.29
C GLU A 146 14.28 12.57 -12.66
N PRO A 147 15.53 12.39 -13.12
CA PRO A 147 16.42 11.40 -12.52
C PRO A 147 16.83 11.78 -11.10
N LEU A 148 16.98 10.77 -10.27
CA LEU A 148 17.49 10.89 -8.91
C LEU A 148 19.02 10.85 -8.92
N SER A 149 19.62 11.52 -7.95
CA SER A 149 21.07 11.53 -7.75
C SER A 149 21.41 11.55 -6.26
N GLY A 150 22.61 11.08 -5.93
CA GLY A 150 23.10 11.04 -4.56
C GLY A 150 22.52 9.89 -3.74
N ASN A 151 22.45 10.06 -2.45
CA ASN A 151 21.90 9.07 -1.53
C ASN A 151 20.36 9.15 -1.55
N VAL A 152 19.73 8.17 -2.13
CA VAL A 152 18.28 8.16 -2.37
C VAL A 152 17.52 7.64 -1.14
N GLY A 153 17.84 6.43 -0.70
CA GLY A 153 17.28 5.81 0.51
C GLY A 153 15.93 5.11 0.32
N ILE A 154 15.52 4.41 1.40
CA ILE A 154 14.34 3.52 1.35
C ILE A 154 13.04 4.26 1.05
N ALA A 155 12.91 5.52 1.47
CA ALA A 155 11.71 6.31 1.24
C ALA A 155 11.42 6.47 -0.25
N GLU A 156 12.47 6.77 -1.04
CA GLU A 156 12.31 6.95 -2.48
C GLU A 156 12.13 5.61 -3.20
N VAL A 157 12.81 4.55 -2.77
CA VAL A 157 12.56 3.20 -3.29
C VAL A 157 11.09 2.83 -3.13
N LEU A 158 10.51 3.05 -1.95
CA LEU A 158 9.11 2.77 -1.67
C LEU A 158 8.15 3.72 -2.42
N ALA A 159 8.52 4.99 -2.58
CA ALA A 159 7.74 5.94 -3.35
C ALA A 159 7.72 5.56 -4.84
N GLU A 160 8.89 5.18 -5.41
CA GLU A 160 8.95 4.75 -6.80
C GLU A 160 8.20 3.44 -7.03
N ARG A 161 8.27 2.48 -6.11
CA ARG A 161 7.44 1.28 -6.14
C ARG A 161 5.95 1.63 -6.07
N ALA A 162 5.54 2.60 -5.26
CA ALA A 162 4.16 3.05 -5.19
C ALA A 162 3.69 3.69 -6.51
N ARG A 163 4.53 4.52 -7.15
CA ARG A 163 4.24 5.13 -8.45
C ARG A 163 4.12 4.08 -9.55
N GLU A 164 5.07 3.15 -9.61
CA GLU A 164 5.18 2.18 -10.69
C GLU A 164 4.27 0.97 -10.52
N LEU A 165 4.13 0.44 -9.30
CA LEU A 165 3.45 -0.83 -9.04
C LEU A 165 2.09 -0.64 -8.35
N TYR A 166 1.48 0.54 -8.50
CA TYR A 166 0.15 0.81 -7.99
C TYR A 166 -0.84 -0.27 -8.44
N TYR A 167 -1.51 -0.89 -7.46
CA TYR A 167 -2.47 -1.97 -7.66
C TYR A 167 -1.90 -3.30 -8.22
N GLU A 168 -0.60 -3.38 -8.41
CA GLU A 168 0.11 -4.60 -8.80
C GLU A 168 0.85 -5.23 -7.61
N GLU A 169 1.47 -4.39 -6.79
CA GLU A 169 2.24 -4.80 -5.62
C GLU A 169 1.34 -5.05 -4.40
N ASN A 170 1.59 -6.12 -3.66
CA ASN A 170 1.05 -6.29 -2.33
C ASN A 170 1.92 -5.51 -1.32
N ARG A 171 1.60 -4.24 -1.13
CA ARG A 171 2.35 -3.31 -0.27
C ARG A 171 2.50 -3.79 1.17
N HIS A 172 1.50 -4.48 1.72
CA HIS A 172 1.59 -5.04 3.08
C HIS A 172 2.74 -6.05 3.17
N VAL A 173 2.80 -6.99 2.25
CA VAL A 173 3.86 -8.02 2.22
C VAL A 173 5.25 -7.39 2.09
N GLU A 174 5.39 -6.39 1.23
CA GLU A 174 6.66 -5.69 1.05
C GLU A 174 7.11 -4.95 2.32
N LEU A 175 6.23 -4.21 2.96
CA LEU A 175 6.56 -3.52 4.21
C LEU A 175 6.88 -4.48 5.35
N VAL A 176 6.20 -5.62 5.40
CA VAL A 176 6.51 -6.69 6.38
C VAL A 176 7.89 -7.26 6.11
N ARG A 177 8.20 -7.61 4.86
CA ARG A 177 9.52 -8.12 4.46
C ARG A 177 10.63 -7.13 4.83
N ILE A 178 10.45 -5.85 4.54
CA ILE A 178 11.39 -4.78 4.90
C ILE A 178 11.54 -4.67 6.42
N SER A 179 10.46 -4.86 7.20
CA SER A 179 10.54 -4.87 8.66
C SER A 179 11.48 -5.95 9.17
N TYR A 180 11.39 -7.15 8.61
CA TYR A 180 12.31 -8.24 8.96
C TYR A 180 13.75 -7.95 8.55
N LEU A 181 13.96 -7.33 7.39
CA LEU A 181 15.30 -6.96 6.93
C LEU A 181 15.93 -5.91 7.86
N TYR A 182 15.20 -4.87 8.25
CA TYR A 182 15.70 -3.89 9.22
C TYR A 182 16.03 -4.55 10.57
N ALA A 183 15.14 -5.41 11.07
CA ALA A 183 15.34 -6.09 12.33
C ALA A 183 16.53 -7.07 12.30
N LYS A 184 16.72 -7.76 11.18
CA LYS A 184 17.82 -8.72 10.99
C LYS A 184 19.17 -8.05 10.79
N THR A 185 19.20 -6.93 10.06
CA THR A 185 20.45 -6.22 9.75
C THR A 185 20.86 -5.23 10.84
N GLY A 186 19.91 -4.77 11.66
CA GLY A 186 20.14 -3.69 12.62
C GLY A 186 20.42 -2.33 11.95
N LYS A 187 20.21 -2.21 10.63
CA LYS A 187 20.42 -0.95 9.90
C LYS A 187 19.47 0.10 10.45
N ALA A 188 20.00 1.30 10.68
CA ALA A 188 19.18 2.43 11.05
C ALA A 188 18.35 2.91 9.85
N CYS A 189 17.07 3.16 10.07
CA CYS A 189 16.16 3.66 9.04
C CYS A 189 16.25 5.19 8.97
N GLU A 190 16.91 5.73 7.98
CA GLU A 190 17.09 7.16 7.77
C GLU A 190 15.76 7.90 7.58
N ALA A 191 14.80 7.26 6.90
CA ALA A 191 13.48 7.82 6.63
C ALA A 191 12.61 7.96 7.88
N LEU A 192 12.95 7.26 8.97
CA LEU A 192 12.23 7.30 10.24
C LEU A 192 13.13 7.78 11.39
N GLY A 193 14.00 8.77 11.11
CA GLY A 193 14.82 9.41 12.11
C GLY A 193 15.92 8.55 12.70
N GLY A 194 16.44 7.59 11.95
CA GLY A 194 17.52 6.71 12.40
C GLY A 194 17.08 5.57 13.32
N ARG A 195 15.79 5.23 13.35
CA ARG A 195 15.28 4.11 14.16
C ARG A 195 15.89 2.78 13.76
N THR A 196 16.15 1.94 14.75
CA THR A 196 16.59 0.56 14.57
C THR A 196 15.54 -0.40 15.12
N TYR A 197 15.47 -1.58 14.56
CA TYR A 197 14.50 -2.62 14.92
C TYR A 197 15.19 -3.90 15.32
N LYS A 198 14.48 -4.77 16.07
CA LYS A 198 15.00 -6.03 16.55
C LYS A 198 14.00 -7.15 16.32
N LEU A 199 14.48 -8.36 16.03
CA LEU A 199 13.62 -9.50 15.73
C LEU A 199 12.73 -9.91 16.92
N ASP A 200 13.24 -9.85 18.12
CA ASP A 200 12.54 -10.19 19.35
C ASP A 200 11.37 -9.24 19.69
N ASN A 201 11.30 -8.09 19.03
CA ASN A 201 10.27 -7.08 19.25
C ASN A 201 9.26 -6.93 18.09
N LEU A 202 9.33 -7.76 17.06
CA LEU A 202 8.48 -7.56 15.87
C LEU A 202 7.00 -7.90 16.03
N CYS A 203 6.56 -8.37 17.21
CA CYS A 203 5.18 -8.83 17.44
C CYS A 203 4.72 -9.90 16.45
N GLY A 204 5.68 -10.73 15.99
CA GLY A 204 5.45 -11.88 15.12
C GLY A 204 5.82 -13.18 15.85
N PRO A 205 5.76 -14.33 15.14
CA PRO A 205 6.21 -15.61 15.68
C PRO A 205 7.69 -15.51 16.10
N GLY A 206 7.94 -15.43 17.40
CA GLY A 206 9.28 -15.19 17.97
C GLY A 206 9.47 -13.80 18.58
N GLY A 207 8.58 -12.86 18.32
CA GLY A 207 8.58 -11.54 18.94
C GLY A 207 7.50 -11.42 19.99
N VAL A 208 7.73 -11.91 21.18
CA VAL A 208 6.82 -11.74 22.31
C VAL A 208 7.14 -10.42 23.01
N GLY A 209 6.91 -9.33 22.31
CA GLY A 209 6.95 -8.00 22.93
C GLY A 209 5.69 -7.78 23.74
N THR A 210 5.82 -7.57 25.03
CA THR A 210 4.71 -7.26 25.95
C THR A 210 4.08 -5.89 25.66
N ASN A 211 4.67 -5.06 24.79
CA ASN A 211 4.22 -3.71 24.40
C ASN A 211 4.07 -3.56 22.89
N CYS A 212 3.18 -4.34 22.30
CA CYS A 212 2.84 -4.22 20.88
C CYS A 212 2.14 -2.91 20.48
N LYS A 213 2.22 -1.87 21.29
CA LYS A 213 1.54 -0.59 21.03
C LYS A 213 2.48 0.57 20.74
N ASP A 214 3.77 0.37 20.97
CA ASP A 214 4.73 1.47 20.94
C ASP A 214 5.39 1.63 19.57
N ALA A 215 5.58 2.88 19.16
CA ALA A 215 6.39 3.21 17.99
C ALA A 215 7.83 2.67 18.16
N GLY A 216 8.46 2.26 17.07
CA GLY A 216 9.82 1.69 17.10
C GLY A 216 9.87 0.19 17.28
N VAL A 217 8.72 -0.50 17.31
CA VAL A 217 8.65 -1.96 17.42
C VAL A 217 8.91 -2.63 16.08
N ASN A 218 8.27 -2.17 15.02
CA ASN A 218 8.56 -2.63 13.66
C ASN A 218 8.42 -1.51 12.63
N PHE A 219 9.15 -1.67 11.54
CA PHE A 219 9.15 -0.70 10.44
C PHE A 219 7.79 -0.57 9.77
N TYR A 220 7.05 -1.67 9.58
CA TYR A 220 5.73 -1.66 8.96
C TYR A 220 4.77 -0.70 9.67
N PHE A 221 4.65 -0.84 11.00
CA PHE A 221 3.79 0.04 11.79
C PHE A 221 4.25 1.50 11.69
N ASP A 222 5.53 1.75 11.93
CA ASP A 222 6.08 3.11 11.93
C ASP A 222 5.93 3.79 10.57
N TRP A 223 6.17 3.04 9.49
CA TRP A 223 6.01 3.55 8.13
C TRP A 223 4.56 3.93 7.82
N VAL A 224 3.61 3.03 8.12
CA VAL A 224 2.20 3.32 7.88
C VAL A 224 1.74 4.49 8.76
N MET A 225 2.15 4.55 10.03
CA MET A 225 1.78 5.65 10.91
C MET A 225 2.34 7.00 10.46
N ALA A 226 3.53 7.01 9.86
CA ALA A 226 4.12 8.23 9.30
C ALA A 226 3.43 8.71 8.01
N HIS A 227 2.81 7.81 7.24
CA HIS A 227 2.29 8.10 5.90
C HIS A 227 0.77 7.91 5.77
N ASN A 228 0.04 7.91 6.87
CA ASN A 228 -1.42 7.83 6.85
C ASN A 228 -2.08 9.05 7.50
N ASN A 229 -3.33 9.27 7.13
CA ASN A 229 -4.14 10.36 7.68
C ASN A 229 -5.41 9.88 8.38
N PHE A 230 -5.59 8.57 8.61
CA PHE A 230 -6.83 8.00 9.15
C PHE A 230 -6.62 6.97 10.28
N PHE A 231 -5.61 6.11 10.24
CA PHE A 231 -5.36 5.17 11.33
C PHE A 231 -5.02 5.88 12.65
N ASN A 232 -5.68 5.46 13.73
CA ASN A 232 -5.49 5.99 15.09
C ASN A 232 -5.77 7.50 15.23
N LYS A 233 -6.63 8.05 14.37
CA LYS A 233 -7.01 9.48 14.36
C LYS A 233 -8.49 9.71 14.63
N GLY A 234 -9.16 8.74 15.25
CA GLY A 234 -10.57 8.83 15.61
C GLY A 234 -11.54 8.69 14.44
N VAL A 235 -11.07 8.28 13.28
CA VAL A 235 -11.90 8.10 12.09
C VAL A 235 -12.81 6.89 12.27
N LYS A 236 -14.12 7.14 12.22
CA LYS A 236 -15.16 6.14 12.48
C LYS A 236 -15.46 5.28 11.26
N ILE A 237 -15.70 4.01 11.53
CA ILE A 237 -16.33 3.04 10.63
C ILE A 237 -17.62 2.54 11.28
N PRO A 238 -18.52 1.86 10.55
CA PRO A 238 -19.82 1.43 11.12
C PRO A 238 -19.72 0.67 12.45
N ASN A 239 -18.69 -0.14 12.63
CA ASN A 239 -18.50 -0.97 13.81
C ASN A 239 -17.25 -0.61 14.64
N GLY A 240 -16.79 0.62 14.58
CA GLY A 240 -15.60 1.02 15.35
C GLY A 240 -14.83 2.20 14.76
N GLU A 241 -13.52 2.09 14.79
CA GLU A 241 -12.58 3.10 14.27
C GLU A 241 -11.50 2.42 13.43
N TYR A 242 -10.95 3.16 12.49
CA TYR A 242 -9.71 2.74 11.83
C TYR A 242 -8.56 2.75 12.84
N ARG A 243 -8.18 1.57 13.26
CA ARG A 243 -7.09 1.36 14.21
C ARG A 243 -6.00 0.51 13.59
N MET A 244 -4.77 0.85 13.93
CA MET A 244 -3.61 0.07 13.60
C MET A 244 -2.79 -0.17 14.86
N SER A 245 -2.26 -1.36 14.98
CA SER A 245 -1.37 -1.80 16.05
C SER A 245 -0.18 -2.54 15.44
N VAL A 246 0.91 -2.64 16.19
CA VAL A 246 2.15 -3.29 15.72
C VAL A 246 1.95 -4.77 15.35
N HIS A 247 0.98 -5.46 15.97
CA HIS A 247 0.66 -6.85 15.64
C HIS A 247 0.05 -7.04 14.25
N HIS A 248 -0.42 -5.98 13.60
CA HIS A 248 -0.93 -6.04 12.22
C HIS A 248 0.17 -6.32 11.19
N ILE A 249 1.42 -6.44 11.60
CA ILE A 249 2.49 -7.01 10.77
C ILE A 249 2.15 -8.44 10.32
N LEU A 250 1.38 -9.17 11.12
CA LEU A 250 0.80 -10.46 10.75
C LEU A 250 -0.72 -10.32 10.60
N TRP A 251 -1.31 -11.14 9.76
CA TRP A 251 -2.75 -11.24 9.64
C TRP A 251 -3.31 -12.21 10.69
N PRO A 252 -4.59 -12.07 11.10
CA PRO A 252 -5.20 -13.06 11.97
C PRO A 252 -5.32 -14.40 11.27
N ILE A 253 -5.11 -15.48 12.01
CA ILE A 253 -5.43 -16.81 11.52
C ILE A 253 -6.97 -16.94 11.53
N PRO A 254 -7.60 -17.32 10.42
CA PRO A 254 -9.06 -17.45 10.36
C PRO A 254 -9.59 -18.38 11.45
N GLU A 255 -10.63 -17.96 12.15
CA GLU A 255 -11.25 -18.75 13.22
C GLU A 255 -11.66 -20.15 12.73
N THR A 256 -12.16 -20.24 11.51
CA THR A 256 -12.51 -21.52 10.88
C THR A 256 -11.31 -22.47 10.76
N ALA A 257 -10.12 -21.94 10.48
CA ALA A 257 -8.90 -22.76 10.41
C ALA A 257 -8.51 -23.30 11.80
N ILE A 258 -8.73 -22.50 12.86
CA ILE A 258 -8.46 -22.91 14.23
C ILE A 258 -9.47 -23.95 14.70
N THR A 259 -10.76 -23.69 14.50
CA THR A 259 -11.85 -24.49 15.09
C THR A 259 -12.11 -25.81 14.33
N THR A 260 -11.84 -25.87 13.03
CA THR A 260 -12.04 -27.08 12.23
C THR A 260 -10.84 -27.99 12.19
N ASN A 261 -9.69 -27.56 12.71
CA ASN A 261 -8.49 -28.38 12.76
C ASN A 261 -8.63 -29.48 13.83
N THR A 262 -8.54 -30.73 13.41
CA THR A 262 -8.59 -31.89 14.30
C THR A 262 -7.24 -32.57 14.52
N GLY A 263 -6.20 -32.11 13.81
CA GLY A 263 -4.86 -32.70 13.86
C GLY A 263 -3.93 -32.12 14.95
N GLY A 264 -4.37 -31.08 15.63
CA GLY A 264 -3.58 -30.41 16.66
C GLY A 264 -4.13 -29.05 17.02
N VAL A 265 -3.42 -28.28 17.83
CA VAL A 265 -3.79 -26.93 18.22
C VAL A 265 -3.12 -25.91 17.28
N ILE A 266 -3.91 -24.99 16.75
CA ILE A 266 -3.42 -23.84 16.01
C ILE A 266 -3.59 -22.62 16.92
N ASN A 267 -2.48 -22.00 17.31
CA ASN A 267 -2.48 -20.76 18.08
C ASN A 267 -2.82 -19.56 17.17
N GLN A 268 -3.55 -18.61 17.73
CA GLN A 268 -3.81 -17.34 17.07
C GLN A 268 -2.57 -16.43 17.15
N ASN A 269 -2.36 -15.55 16.17
CA ASN A 269 -1.34 -14.53 16.25
C ASN A 269 -1.64 -13.55 17.41
N ILE A 270 -0.59 -13.20 18.16
CA ILE A 270 -0.71 -12.34 19.34
C ILE A 270 -1.30 -10.96 18.93
N GLY A 271 -2.23 -10.47 19.73
CA GLY A 271 -2.92 -9.20 19.51
C GLY A 271 -4.30 -9.33 18.86
N TYR A 272 -4.63 -10.50 18.32
CA TYR A 272 -5.95 -10.79 17.76
C TYR A 272 -6.86 -11.53 18.75
N PRO A 273 -8.19 -11.37 18.62
CA PRO A 273 -9.15 -12.13 19.42
C PRO A 273 -8.90 -13.64 19.30
N GLY A 274 -8.95 -14.35 20.40
CA GLY A 274 -8.63 -15.78 20.48
C GLY A 274 -7.19 -16.08 20.89
N ALA A 275 -6.29 -15.10 20.85
CA ALA A 275 -4.90 -15.30 21.29
C ALA A 275 -4.76 -15.56 22.80
N GLU A 276 -5.76 -15.19 23.59
CA GLU A 276 -5.86 -15.51 25.01
C GLU A 276 -5.99 -17.01 25.29
N ASN A 277 -6.40 -17.78 24.28
CA ASN A 277 -6.54 -19.24 24.37
C ASN A 277 -5.30 -20.00 23.85
N ASN A 278 -4.26 -19.29 23.45
CA ASN A 278 -3.04 -19.89 22.94
C ASN A 278 -2.41 -20.80 23.99
N ILE A 279 -1.89 -21.93 23.54
CA ILE A 279 -1.02 -22.81 24.33
C ILE A 279 0.44 -22.56 23.93
N GLU A 280 1.35 -22.92 24.82
CA GLU A 280 2.78 -22.86 24.55
C GLU A 280 3.07 -23.51 23.18
N PRO A 281 3.82 -22.84 22.32
CA PRO A 281 4.20 -23.39 21.05
C PRO A 281 4.98 -24.67 21.27
N LEU A 282 4.61 -25.73 20.57
CA LEU A 282 5.44 -26.90 20.47
C LEU A 282 6.86 -26.41 20.14
N LYS A 283 7.86 -26.84 20.89
CA LYS A 283 9.26 -26.59 20.56
C LYS A 283 9.47 -27.10 19.14
N VAL A 284 9.47 -26.16 18.19
CA VAL A 284 9.98 -26.45 16.86
C VAL A 284 11.49 -26.69 17.09
N GLU A 285 11.97 -27.87 16.80
CA GLU A 285 13.41 -28.13 16.71
C GLU A 285 14.00 -26.99 15.83
N PRO A 286 15.16 -26.43 16.19
CA PRO A 286 15.77 -25.40 15.37
C PRO A 286 15.83 -25.91 13.93
N ALA A 287 15.33 -25.11 13.00
CA ALA A 287 15.50 -25.42 11.59
C ALA A 287 16.99 -25.65 11.33
N ASP A 288 17.27 -26.64 10.53
CA ASP A 288 18.62 -26.97 10.08
C ASP A 288 19.36 -25.67 9.75
N PRO A 289 20.48 -25.35 10.40
CA PRO A 289 21.22 -24.12 10.17
C PRO A 289 21.75 -23.99 8.73
N ASP A 290 21.64 -25.03 7.92
CA ASP A 290 22.10 -25.08 6.54
C ASP A 290 20.96 -24.86 5.49
N ILE A 291 19.72 -24.50 5.90
CA ILE A 291 18.62 -24.13 5.00
C ILE A 291 18.33 -22.65 5.07
#